data_02de4d6785a3361ff5b3219ad95934b6
#
_entry.id   02de4d6785a3361ff5b3219ad95934b6
#
_cell.length_a   1.000
_cell.length_b   1.000
_cell.length_c   1.000
_cell.angle_alpha   90.00
_cell.angle_beta   90.00
_cell.angle_gamma   90.00
#
_symmetry.space_group_name_H-M   'P 1'
#
loop_
_entity.id
_entity.type
_entity.pdbx_description
1 polymer ?
#
loop_
_entity_poly.entity_id
_entity_poly.type
_entity_poly.pdbx_seq_one_letter_code
_entity_poly.pdbx_strand_id
1 'polypeptide(L)'
;MSKAVLDAVRDLLPQLRERADEAERLRVVPESSIKDLEASGFFRLLQPKRFDGLESDPVDFYAAVRMIASACGSTGWVSSVLGVHPWQVALFHDKAQQAVWGEDTNTRLSSSYAPTGKALLVEGGYQLSGRWSFSSGCDHATWVLLGGLVSNDEGQIVDFKTFMVPRADYSIEDVWNVVGLRGTGSNDIVVDDVFVPTEFTLSMSDTGRCFGPGQEQNTSDLYKLPFHSIFTSTITAPIVGMATGAYEEHVEMQRKRVRAAYIAEKAVNDPFAG
;
A
#
# COMPACT_ATOMS: atom_id res chain seq x y z
N MET A 1 -4.55 -8.81 19.99
CA MET A 1 -3.35 -8.93 19.11
C MET A 1 -3.09 -7.63 18.37
N SER A 2 -4.05 -7.00 17.71
CA SER A 2 -3.88 -5.71 17.04
C SER A 2 -3.38 -4.58 17.94
N LYS A 3 -3.83 -4.52 19.22
CA LYS A 3 -3.31 -3.54 20.19
C LYS A 3 -1.79 -3.63 20.35
N ALA A 4 -1.22 -4.83 20.43
CA ALA A 4 0.24 -5.00 20.55
C ALA A 4 0.98 -4.48 19.31
N VAL A 5 0.41 -4.67 18.10
CA VAL A 5 0.95 -4.10 16.84
C VAL A 5 0.88 -2.58 16.88
N LEU A 6 -0.25 -2.00 17.29
CA LEU A 6 -0.39 -0.54 17.42
C LEU A 6 0.60 0.07 18.40
N ASP A 7 0.85 -0.60 19.52
CA ASP A 7 1.83 -0.16 20.51
C ASP A 7 3.26 -0.26 19.95
N ALA A 8 3.61 -1.38 19.27
CA ALA A 8 4.90 -1.55 18.59
C ALA A 8 5.12 -0.51 17.49
N VAL A 9 4.11 -0.23 16.66
CA VAL A 9 4.17 0.84 15.64
C VAL A 9 4.41 2.21 16.30
N ARG A 10 3.74 2.50 17.42
CA ARG A 10 3.94 3.76 18.15
C ARG A 10 5.38 3.92 18.61
N ASP A 11 5.99 2.85 19.11
CA ASP A 11 7.38 2.85 19.58
C ASP A 11 8.40 3.07 18.44
N LEU A 12 8.03 2.74 17.19
CA LEU A 12 8.86 2.98 16.01
C LEU A 12 8.81 4.42 15.48
N LEU A 13 7.81 5.23 15.84
CA LEU A 13 7.62 6.56 15.23
C LEU A 13 8.83 7.49 15.31
N PRO A 14 9.60 7.55 16.43
CA PRO A 14 10.81 8.38 16.50
C PRO A 14 11.83 7.98 15.43
N GLN A 15 12.08 6.68 15.27
CA GLN A 15 13.04 6.15 14.29
C GLN A 15 12.58 6.39 12.84
N LEU A 16 11.27 6.25 12.57
CA LEU A 16 10.72 6.53 11.24
C LEU A 16 10.85 8.02 10.89
N ARG A 17 10.69 8.91 11.88
CA ARG A 17 10.91 10.36 11.68
C ARG A 17 12.37 10.68 11.40
N GLU A 18 13.31 10.09 12.12
CA GLU A 18 14.76 10.26 11.89
C GLU A 18 15.18 9.82 10.49
N ARG A 19 14.51 8.79 9.92
CA ARG A 19 14.79 8.26 8.58
C ARG A 19 14.02 8.94 7.46
N ALA A 20 13.21 9.97 7.74
CA ALA A 20 12.39 10.63 6.72
C ALA A 20 13.24 11.30 5.63
N ASP A 21 14.30 12.02 6.01
CA ASP A 21 15.22 12.65 5.06
C ASP A 21 15.99 11.62 4.21
N GLU A 22 16.31 10.47 4.80
CA GLU A 22 16.93 9.37 4.08
C GLU A 22 15.99 8.80 3.01
N ALA A 23 14.71 8.60 3.33
CA ALA A 23 13.70 8.14 2.38
C ALA A 23 13.56 9.11 1.20
N GLU A 24 13.52 10.42 1.46
CA GLU A 24 13.44 11.45 0.41
C GLU A 24 14.69 11.45 -0.47
N ARG A 25 15.88 11.34 0.12
CA ARG A 25 17.16 11.31 -0.61
C ARG A 25 17.33 10.06 -1.47
N LEU A 26 16.96 8.89 -0.96
CA LEU A 26 17.05 7.61 -1.66
C LEU A 26 15.94 7.44 -2.71
N ARG A 27 14.84 8.19 -2.62
CA ARG A 27 13.62 8.02 -3.40
C ARG A 27 12.94 6.65 -3.19
N VAL A 28 13.24 6.02 -2.07
CA VAL A 28 12.68 4.74 -1.61
C VAL A 28 12.66 4.73 -0.08
N VAL A 29 11.67 4.10 0.52
CA VAL A 29 11.64 3.90 1.98
C VAL A 29 12.86 3.03 2.37
N PRO A 30 13.66 3.43 3.38
CA PRO A 30 14.80 2.62 3.83
C PRO A 30 14.38 1.19 4.20
N GLU A 31 15.14 0.21 3.78
CA GLU A 31 14.88 -1.21 4.05
C GLU A 31 14.78 -1.51 5.55
N SER A 32 15.53 -0.77 6.39
CA SER A 32 15.44 -0.85 7.85
C SER A 32 14.05 -0.48 8.37
N SER A 33 13.39 0.52 7.77
CA SER A 33 12.03 0.92 8.15
C SER A 33 11.00 -0.15 7.79
N ILE A 34 11.16 -0.81 6.63
CA ILE A 34 10.30 -1.92 6.21
C ILE A 34 10.48 -3.13 7.14
N LYS A 35 11.73 -3.48 7.51
CA LYS A 35 12.02 -4.58 8.43
C LYS A 35 11.47 -4.32 9.84
N ASP A 36 11.59 -3.10 10.34
CA ASP A 36 11.05 -2.73 11.66
C ASP A 36 9.51 -2.84 11.66
N LEU A 37 8.85 -2.38 10.59
CA LEU A 37 7.40 -2.53 10.44
C LEU A 37 6.97 -3.99 10.28
N GLU A 38 7.74 -4.82 9.58
CA GLU A 38 7.51 -6.26 9.48
C GLU A 38 7.62 -6.90 10.87
N ALA A 39 8.69 -6.61 11.61
CA ALA A 39 8.90 -7.13 12.96
C ALA A 39 7.81 -6.70 13.95
N SER A 40 7.21 -5.52 13.76
CA SER A 40 6.07 -5.05 14.55
C SER A 40 4.77 -5.84 14.31
N GLY A 41 4.71 -6.62 13.23
CA GLY A 41 3.51 -7.33 12.77
C GLY A 41 2.54 -6.46 11.95
N PHE A 42 2.93 -5.25 11.58
CA PHE A 42 2.07 -4.31 10.85
C PHE A 42 1.50 -4.90 9.55
N PHE A 43 2.33 -5.54 8.72
CA PHE A 43 1.90 -6.11 7.43
C PHE A 43 0.99 -7.35 7.58
N ARG A 44 0.84 -7.88 8.80
CA ARG A 44 -0.03 -9.02 9.11
C ARG A 44 -1.44 -8.63 9.56
N LEU A 45 -1.71 -7.33 9.75
CA LEU A 45 -2.99 -6.86 10.28
C LEU A 45 -4.19 -7.35 9.46
N LEU A 46 -4.13 -7.25 8.13
CA LEU A 46 -5.22 -7.63 7.23
C LEU A 46 -5.03 -8.99 6.53
N GLN A 47 -3.94 -9.69 6.83
CA GLN A 47 -3.61 -11.00 6.26
C GLN A 47 -4.43 -12.12 6.89
N PRO A 48 -4.78 -13.19 6.11
CA PRO A 48 -5.49 -14.34 6.63
C PRO A 48 -4.70 -15.09 7.71
N LYS A 49 -5.38 -15.54 8.76
CA LYS A 49 -4.77 -16.33 9.85
C LYS A 49 -4.10 -17.61 9.37
N ARG A 50 -4.61 -18.22 8.31
CA ARG A 50 -4.01 -19.42 7.71
C ARG A 50 -2.62 -19.18 7.08
N PHE A 51 -2.24 -17.90 6.92
CA PHE A 51 -0.92 -17.44 6.49
C PHE A 51 -0.28 -16.53 7.54
N ASP A 52 -0.42 -16.88 8.81
CA ASP A 52 0.12 -16.15 9.98
C ASP A 52 -0.39 -14.72 10.15
N GLY A 53 -1.50 -14.35 9.52
CA GLY A 53 -2.13 -13.04 9.62
C GLY A 53 -2.96 -12.88 10.89
N LEU A 54 -3.44 -11.66 11.10
CA LEU A 54 -4.22 -11.31 12.30
C LEU A 54 -5.71 -11.16 12.02
N GLU A 55 -6.13 -10.98 10.78
CA GLU A 55 -7.52 -10.69 10.39
C GLU A 55 -8.15 -9.61 11.29
N SER A 56 -7.39 -8.53 11.50
CA SER A 56 -7.78 -7.45 12.39
C SER A 56 -8.87 -6.58 11.78
N ASP A 57 -9.55 -5.80 12.62
CA ASP A 57 -10.43 -4.75 12.16
C ASP A 57 -9.63 -3.74 11.28
N PRO A 58 -10.10 -3.37 10.10
CA PRO A 58 -9.46 -2.38 9.24
C PRO A 58 -9.23 -1.02 9.93
N VAL A 59 -10.03 -0.68 10.93
CA VAL A 59 -9.84 0.55 11.73
C VAL A 59 -8.48 0.55 12.43
N ASP A 60 -8.02 -0.59 12.94
CA ASP A 60 -6.69 -0.72 13.57
C ASP A 60 -5.58 -0.53 12.54
N PHE A 61 -5.75 -1.08 11.33
CA PHE A 61 -4.82 -0.87 10.22
C PHE A 61 -4.73 0.62 9.83
N TYR A 62 -5.87 1.30 9.66
CA TYR A 62 -5.88 2.73 9.33
C TYR A 62 -5.30 3.59 10.46
N ALA A 63 -5.51 3.22 11.71
CA ALA A 63 -4.91 3.89 12.86
C ALA A 63 -3.38 3.77 12.83
N ALA A 64 -2.84 2.58 12.55
CA ALA A 64 -1.41 2.36 12.39
C ALA A 64 -0.83 3.18 11.22
N VAL A 65 -1.48 3.16 10.05
CA VAL A 65 -1.07 3.95 8.87
C VAL A 65 -1.02 5.44 9.18
N ARG A 66 -2.03 5.97 9.88
CA ARG A 66 -2.05 7.39 10.29
C ARG A 66 -0.87 7.75 11.20
N MET A 67 -0.55 6.90 12.17
CA MET A 67 0.61 7.09 13.05
C MET A 67 1.91 7.09 12.23
N ILE A 68 2.14 6.10 11.39
CA ILE A 68 3.34 6.02 10.55
C ILE A 68 3.47 7.27 9.67
N ALA A 69 2.38 7.68 9.00
CA ALA A 69 2.36 8.83 8.11
C ALA A 69 2.58 10.17 8.83
N SER A 70 2.23 10.28 10.13
CA SER A 70 2.53 11.47 10.94
C SER A 70 4.03 11.60 11.26
N ALA A 71 4.76 10.49 11.24
CA ALA A 71 6.19 10.48 11.43
C ALA A 71 6.98 10.67 10.13
N CYS A 72 6.56 9.97 9.05
CA CYS A 72 7.15 10.07 7.71
C CYS A 72 6.08 9.80 6.64
N GLY A 73 5.77 10.81 5.83
CA GLY A 73 4.72 10.72 4.81
C GLY A 73 4.96 9.62 3.78
N SER A 74 6.19 9.51 3.27
CA SER A 74 6.57 8.48 2.29
C SER A 74 6.45 7.07 2.88
N THR A 75 6.93 6.86 4.11
CA THR A 75 6.81 5.57 4.80
C THR A 75 5.35 5.23 5.07
N GLY A 76 4.54 6.20 5.53
CA GLY A 76 3.10 5.97 5.75
C GLY A 76 2.34 5.61 4.48
N TRP A 77 2.65 6.26 3.36
CA TRP A 77 2.05 5.95 2.08
C TRP A 77 2.40 4.53 1.61
N VAL A 78 3.69 4.19 1.59
CA VAL A 78 4.16 2.85 1.20
C VAL A 78 3.58 1.77 2.12
N SER A 79 3.57 2.01 3.44
CA SER A 79 2.99 1.09 4.41
C SER A 79 1.51 0.85 4.15
N SER A 80 0.75 1.91 3.80
CA SER A 80 -0.68 1.76 3.50
C SER A 80 -0.92 0.90 2.27
N VAL A 81 -0.15 1.12 1.21
CA VAL A 81 -0.25 0.34 -0.04
C VAL A 81 0.15 -1.12 0.19
N LEU A 82 1.34 -1.37 0.73
CA LEU A 82 1.82 -2.74 0.97
C LEU A 82 0.95 -3.49 1.99
N GLY A 83 0.44 -2.79 3.00
CA GLY A 83 -0.33 -3.38 4.10
C GLY A 83 -1.79 -3.68 3.77
N VAL A 84 -2.40 -3.06 2.74
CA VAL A 84 -3.78 -3.37 2.32
C VAL A 84 -3.84 -4.57 1.39
N HIS A 85 -2.79 -4.85 0.63
CA HIS A 85 -2.82 -5.93 -0.36
C HIS A 85 -3.06 -7.32 0.21
N PRO A 86 -2.63 -7.68 1.44
CA PRO A 86 -3.02 -8.94 2.06
C PRO A 86 -4.54 -9.15 2.13
N TRP A 87 -5.33 -8.09 2.35
CA TRP A 87 -6.78 -8.16 2.28
C TRP A 87 -7.27 -8.55 0.87
N GLN A 88 -6.70 -7.93 -0.17
CA GLN A 88 -7.12 -8.23 -1.55
C GLN A 88 -6.64 -9.60 -2.02
N VAL A 89 -5.41 -10.00 -1.69
CA VAL A 89 -4.88 -11.34 -2.02
C VAL A 89 -5.77 -12.43 -1.43
N ALA A 90 -6.33 -12.21 -0.23
CA ALA A 90 -7.28 -13.13 0.39
C ALA A 90 -8.57 -13.36 -0.42
N LEU A 91 -8.89 -12.49 -1.37
CA LEU A 91 -10.04 -12.65 -2.29
C LEU A 91 -9.72 -13.47 -3.53
N PHE A 92 -8.42 -13.64 -3.88
CA PHE A 92 -8.01 -14.46 -5.02
C PHE A 92 -8.23 -15.94 -4.77
N HIS A 93 -8.24 -16.72 -5.83
CA HIS A 93 -8.29 -18.18 -5.75
C HIS A 93 -7.14 -18.74 -4.88
N ASP A 94 -7.37 -19.86 -4.22
CA ASP A 94 -6.42 -20.46 -3.27
C ASP A 94 -5.02 -20.69 -3.87
N LYS A 95 -4.93 -21.13 -5.12
CA LYS A 95 -3.64 -21.32 -5.82
C LYS A 95 -2.79 -20.03 -5.85
N ALA A 96 -3.43 -18.88 -6.08
CA ALA A 96 -2.72 -17.60 -6.10
C ALA A 96 -2.24 -17.21 -4.70
N GLN A 97 -3.06 -17.43 -3.66
CA GLN A 97 -2.67 -17.19 -2.28
C GLN A 97 -1.50 -18.09 -1.85
N GLN A 98 -1.51 -19.38 -2.23
CA GLN A 98 -0.42 -20.31 -1.97
C GLN A 98 0.87 -19.92 -2.70
N ALA A 99 0.78 -19.43 -3.94
CA ALA A 99 1.95 -18.93 -4.67
C ALA A 99 2.59 -17.71 -4.01
N VAL A 100 1.78 -16.83 -3.41
CA VAL A 100 2.27 -15.65 -2.71
C VAL A 100 2.84 -16.00 -1.34
N TRP A 101 2.14 -16.82 -0.54
CA TRP A 101 2.46 -16.98 0.88
C TRP A 101 2.84 -18.41 1.32
N GLY A 102 2.78 -19.39 0.40
CA GLY A 102 3.04 -20.78 0.74
C GLY A 102 4.46 -21.05 1.23
N GLU A 103 5.44 -20.31 0.69
CA GLU A 103 6.85 -20.43 1.09
C GLU A 103 7.26 -19.35 2.09
N ASP A 104 6.82 -18.09 1.88
CA ASP A 104 7.13 -16.96 2.74
C ASP A 104 5.89 -16.12 2.99
N THR A 105 5.36 -16.19 4.19
CA THR A 105 4.19 -15.43 4.62
C THR A 105 4.46 -13.91 4.80
N ASN A 106 5.70 -13.44 4.66
CA ASN A 106 6.07 -12.02 4.62
C ASN A 106 6.10 -11.44 3.20
N THR A 107 5.79 -12.23 2.19
CA THR A 107 5.72 -11.75 0.79
C THR A 107 4.77 -10.57 0.66
N ARG A 108 5.27 -9.49 0.04
CA ARG A 108 4.55 -8.23 -0.16
C ARG A 108 4.25 -7.97 -1.62
N LEU A 109 3.17 -7.24 -1.85
CA LEU A 109 2.71 -6.85 -3.18
C LEU A 109 2.60 -5.34 -3.28
N SER A 110 3.00 -4.79 -4.43
CA SER A 110 2.64 -3.43 -4.85
C SER A 110 1.47 -3.45 -5.82
N SER A 111 0.99 -2.30 -6.26
CA SER A 111 -0.11 -2.26 -7.25
C SER A 111 -0.13 -1.01 -8.10
N SER A 112 -0.78 -1.13 -9.26
CA SER A 112 -1.37 -0.02 -9.99
C SER A 112 -2.63 -0.50 -10.71
N TYR A 113 -3.77 0.08 -10.36
CA TYR A 113 -5.08 -0.34 -10.89
C TYR A 113 -5.54 0.49 -12.09
N ALA A 114 -4.69 1.35 -12.65
CA ALA A 114 -5.01 2.08 -13.87
C ALA A 114 -5.38 1.08 -14.98
N PRO A 115 -6.46 1.32 -15.76
CA PRO A 115 -6.90 0.41 -16.82
C PRO A 115 -6.03 0.57 -18.09
N THR A 116 -4.70 0.66 -17.92
CA THR A 116 -3.73 0.82 -19.00
C THR A 116 -3.24 -0.50 -19.55
N GLY A 117 -3.43 -1.59 -18.79
CA GLY A 117 -3.11 -2.93 -19.24
C GLY A 117 -4.09 -3.46 -20.25
N LYS A 118 -3.57 -4.17 -21.24
CA LYS A 118 -4.32 -4.92 -22.23
C LYS A 118 -4.17 -6.40 -21.93
N ALA A 119 -5.28 -7.08 -21.74
CA ALA A 119 -5.31 -8.51 -21.47
C ALA A 119 -6.17 -9.21 -22.52
N LEU A 120 -5.54 -10.02 -23.35
CA LEU A 120 -6.25 -10.86 -24.33
C LEU A 120 -6.66 -12.16 -23.66
N LEU A 121 -7.93 -12.52 -23.75
CA LEU A 121 -8.43 -13.81 -23.26
C LEU A 121 -7.87 -14.94 -24.13
N VAL A 122 -7.19 -15.91 -23.50
CA VAL A 122 -6.63 -17.10 -24.14
C VAL A 122 -7.01 -18.35 -23.37
N GLU A 123 -6.71 -19.54 -23.90
CA GLU A 123 -7.00 -20.80 -23.18
C GLU A 123 -6.29 -20.84 -21.81
N GLY A 124 -7.06 -21.01 -20.75
CA GLY A 124 -6.57 -21.14 -19.38
C GLY A 124 -6.20 -19.83 -18.67
N GLY A 125 -6.27 -18.68 -19.34
CA GLY A 125 -5.89 -17.40 -18.75
C GLY A 125 -5.90 -16.22 -19.70
N TYR A 126 -4.89 -15.37 -19.54
CA TYR A 126 -4.81 -14.09 -20.26
C TYR A 126 -3.37 -13.80 -20.69
N GLN A 127 -3.21 -13.22 -21.87
CA GLN A 127 -1.95 -12.64 -22.31
C GLN A 127 -1.96 -11.15 -21.94
N LEU A 128 -1.09 -10.75 -20.99
CA LEU A 128 -1.07 -9.42 -20.41
C LEU A 128 0.11 -8.61 -20.92
N SER A 129 -0.14 -7.39 -21.38
CA SER A 129 0.89 -6.39 -21.69
C SER A 129 0.46 -5.01 -21.23
N GLY A 130 1.42 -4.17 -20.84
CA GLY A 130 1.14 -2.79 -20.51
C GLY A 130 2.24 -2.10 -19.74
N ARG A 131 1.99 -0.82 -19.45
CA ARG A 131 2.78 0.02 -18.58
C ARG A 131 1.86 0.72 -17.58
N TRP A 132 2.18 0.61 -16.31
CA TRP A 132 1.40 1.16 -15.21
C TRP A 132 2.26 2.07 -14.37
N SER A 133 1.85 3.31 -14.21
CA SER A 133 2.51 4.28 -13.35
C SER A 133 2.01 4.21 -11.90
N PHE A 134 2.74 4.83 -10.99
CA PHE A 134 2.38 4.99 -9.58
C PHE A 134 2.34 3.69 -8.77
N SER A 135 3.22 2.72 -9.06
CA SER A 135 3.36 1.50 -8.25
C SER A 135 4.17 1.77 -6.98
N SER A 136 3.55 2.44 -6.01
CA SER A 136 4.20 2.83 -4.75
C SER A 136 4.73 1.62 -3.99
N GLY A 137 5.99 1.70 -3.53
CA GLY A 137 6.62 0.64 -2.76
C GLY A 137 6.99 -0.61 -3.58
N CYS A 138 7.02 -0.54 -4.91
CA CYS A 138 7.37 -1.68 -5.78
C CYS A 138 8.77 -2.23 -5.52
N ASP A 139 9.71 -1.42 -5.01
CA ASP A 139 11.05 -1.86 -4.64
C ASP A 139 11.07 -2.82 -3.44
N HIS A 140 10.00 -2.86 -2.65
CA HIS A 140 9.83 -3.73 -1.48
C HIS A 140 8.85 -4.88 -1.72
N ALA A 141 8.45 -5.10 -2.96
CA ALA A 141 7.46 -6.09 -3.35
C ALA A 141 8.06 -7.13 -4.32
N THR A 142 7.65 -8.37 -4.17
CA THR A 142 8.03 -9.47 -5.08
C THR A 142 6.88 -9.92 -5.97
N TRP A 143 5.72 -9.31 -5.81
CA TRP A 143 4.53 -9.45 -6.65
C TRP A 143 3.91 -8.09 -6.91
N VAL A 144 3.12 -7.99 -7.98
CA VAL A 144 2.37 -6.78 -8.28
C VAL A 144 0.93 -7.10 -8.69
N LEU A 145 0.00 -6.22 -8.29
CA LEU A 145 -1.41 -6.26 -8.69
C LEU A 145 -1.66 -5.16 -9.73
N LEU A 146 -2.05 -5.56 -10.93
CA LEU A 146 -2.20 -4.66 -12.07
C LEU A 146 -3.62 -4.65 -12.62
N GLY A 147 -4.17 -3.46 -12.87
CA GLY A 147 -5.45 -3.31 -13.54
C GLY A 147 -5.34 -3.53 -15.04
N GLY A 148 -6.25 -4.30 -15.66
CA GLY A 148 -6.23 -4.50 -17.10
C GLY A 148 -7.63 -4.70 -17.68
N LEU A 149 -7.83 -4.14 -18.87
CA LEU A 149 -9.03 -4.35 -19.68
C LEU A 149 -8.90 -5.66 -20.44
N VAL A 150 -9.85 -6.55 -20.22
CA VAL A 150 -9.91 -7.85 -20.91
C VAL A 150 -10.65 -7.70 -22.23
N SER A 151 -10.03 -8.12 -23.32
CA SER A 151 -10.67 -8.21 -24.62
C SER A 151 -10.84 -9.66 -25.07
N ASN A 152 -11.91 -9.90 -25.83
CA ASN A 152 -12.09 -11.14 -26.57
C ASN A 152 -11.35 -11.08 -27.94
N ASP A 153 -11.41 -12.18 -28.70
CA ASP A 153 -10.80 -12.30 -30.04
C ASP A 153 -11.32 -11.27 -31.06
N GLU A 154 -12.52 -10.71 -30.82
CA GLU A 154 -13.11 -9.67 -31.65
C GLU A 154 -12.66 -8.25 -31.24
N GLY A 155 -11.81 -8.14 -30.21
CA GLY A 155 -11.31 -6.87 -29.67
C GLY A 155 -12.30 -6.11 -28.81
N GLN A 156 -13.42 -6.74 -28.42
CA GLN A 156 -14.42 -6.13 -27.53
C GLN A 156 -13.95 -6.23 -26.08
N ILE A 157 -14.09 -5.15 -25.31
CA ILE A 157 -13.81 -5.16 -23.88
C ILE A 157 -14.97 -5.91 -23.17
N VAL A 158 -14.63 -7.00 -22.49
CA VAL A 158 -15.58 -7.88 -21.82
C VAL A 158 -15.50 -7.86 -20.30
N ASP A 159 -14.35 -7.44 -19.73
CA ASP A 159 -14.19 -7.31 -18.26
C ASP A 159 -13.09 -6.30 -17.93
N PHE A 160 -13.04 -5.87 -16.67
CA PHE A 160 -11.93 -5.18 -16.05
C PHE A 160 -11.46 -5.99 -14.85
N LYS A 161 -10.21 -6.45 -14.88
CA LYS A 161 -9.64 -7.35 -13.88
C LYS A 161 -8.43 -6.76 -13.19
N THR A 162 -8.15 -7.27 -12.00
CA THR A 162 -6.84 -7.20 -11.36
C THR A 162 -6.06 -8.47 -11.70
N PHE A 163 -4.84 -8.31 -12.17
CA PHE A 163 -3.90 -9.37 -12.50
C PHE A 163 -2.78 -9.41 -11.46
N MET A 164 -2.47 -10.58 -10.94
CA MET A 164 -1.38 -10.81 -10.00
C MET A 164 -0.17 -11.37 -10.76
N VAL A 165 0.95 -10.63 -10.76
CA VAL A 165 2.14 -10.94 -11.56
C VAL A 165 3.36 -11.05 -10.64
N PRO A 166 4.18 -12.13 -10.73
CA PRO A 166 5.39 -12.30 -9.93
C PRO A 166 6.52 -11.41 -10.44
N ARG A 167 7.51 -11.14 -9.58
CA ARG A 167 8.64 -10.25 -9.85
C ARG A 167 9.44 -10.62 -11.11
N ALA A 168 9.49 -11.90 -11.44
CA ALA A 168 10.22 -12.39 -12.61
C ALA A 168 9.60 -11.94 -13.96
N ASP A 169 8.32 -11.61 -13.97
CA ASP A 169 7.53 -11.37 -15.17
C ASP A 169 7.23 -9.87 -15.42
N TYR A 170 7.87 -8.97 -14.66
CA TYR A 170 7.77 -7.53 -14.90
C TYR A 170 9.08 -6.80 -14.66
N SER A 171 9.25 -5.66 -15.30
CA SER A 171 10.32 -4.71 -15.03
C SER A 171 9.82 -3.48 -14.29
N ILE A 172 10.71 -2.86 -13.50
CA ILE A 172 10.48 -1.58 -12.83
C ILE A 172 11.28 -0.52 -13.58
N GLU A 173 10.59 0.52 -14.04
CA GLU A 173 11.21 1.68 -14.68
C GLU A 173 11.33 2.83 -13.67
N ASP A 174 12.56 3.22 -13.34
CA ASP A 174 12.83 4.31 -12.38
C ASP A 174 12.48 5.67 -12.99
N VAL A 175 11.25 6.11 -12.77
CA VAL A 175 10.71 7.38 -13.28
C VAL A 175 10.27 8.32 -12.17
N TRP A 176 10.29 7.88 -10.89
CA TRP A 176 9.74 8.65 -9.78
C TRP A 176 10.69 9.76 -9.32
N ASN A 177 10.70 10.87 -10.07
CA ASN A 177 11.49 12.05 -9.74
C ASN A 177 10.58 13.26 -9.50
N VAL A 178 10.10 13.40 -8.27
CA VAL A 178 9.04 14.34 -7.85
C VAL A 178 9.52 15.27 -6.74
N VAL A 179 8.72 16.30 -6.40
CA VAL A 179 9.02 17.27 -5.35
C VAL A 179 8.65 16.76 -3.96
N GLY A 180 7.51 16.05 -3.82
CA GLY A 180 7.02 15.51 -2.55
C GLY A 180 6.74 14.02 -2.62
N LEU A 181 6.78 13.33 -1.48
CA LEU A 181 6.63 11.88 -1.39
C LEU A 181 7.66 11.12 -2.26
N ARG A 182 8.87 11.63 -2.33
CA ARG A 182 9.95 11.04 -3.14
C ARG A 182 10.25 9.62 -2.70
N GLY A 183 10.27 9.39 -1.38
CA GLY A 183 10.56 8.10 -0.77
C GLY A 183 9.51 7.01 -1.04
N THR A 184 8.40 7.31 -1.74
CA THR A 184 7.44 6.26 -2.09
C THR A 184 7.91 5.35 -3.23
N GLY A 185 8.92 5.77 -4.02
CA GLY A 185 9.40 5.00 -5.15
C GLY A 185 8.27 4.55 -6.08
N SER A 186 7.33 5.48 -6.37
CA SER A 186 6.11 5.15 -7.15
C SER A 186 6.43 4.99 -8.65
N ASN A 187 7.36 4.09 -8.93
CA ASN A 187 7.90 3.81 -10.25
C ASN A 187 6.87 3.16 -11.18
N ASP A 188 7.19 3.09 -12.46
CA ASP A 188 6.36 2.40 -13.44
C ASP A 188 6.67 0.90 -13.45
N ILE A 189 5.63 0.11 -13.67
CA ILE A 189 5.72 -1.34 -13.93
C ILE A 189 5.47 -1.58 -15.41
N VAL A 190 6.30 -2.41 -16.03
CA VAL A 190 6.14 -2.81 -17.43
C VAL A 190 6.04 -4.32 -17.49
N VAL A 191 5.00 -4.80 -18.16
CA VAL A 191 4.77 -6.21 -18.50
C VAL A 191 4.69 -6.33 -19.99
N ASP A 192 5.41 -7.30 -20.57
CA ASP A 192 5.47 -7.54 -22.00
C ASP A 192 5.11 -8.98 -22.31
N ASP A 193 3.89 -9.17 -22.83
CA ASP A 193 3.37 -10.45 -23.33
C ASP A 193 3.46 -11.62 -22.33
N VAL A 194 3.01 -11.39 -21.08
CA VAL A 194 3.06 -12.39 -20.01
C VAL A 194 1.75 -13.15 -19.90
N PHE A 195 1.82 -14.49 -19.84
CA PHE A 195 0.67 -15.33 -19.55
C PHE A 195 0.32 -15.30 -18.06
N VAL A 196 -0.93 -14.89 -17.75
CA VAL A 196 -1.46 -14.89 -16.39
C VAL A 196 -2.62 -15.89 -16.31
N PRO A 197 -2.50 -16.97 -15.53
CA PRO A 197 -3.58 -17.94 -15.34
C PRO A 197 -4.85 -17.31 -14.75
N THR A 198 -6.00 -17.84 -15.07
CA THR A 198 -7.31 -17.34 -14.56
C THR A 198 -7.33 -17.24 -13.03
N GLU A 199 -6.74 -18.18 -12.31
CA GLU A 199 -6.68 -18.23 -10.86
C GLU A 199 -5.90 -17.05 -10.24
N PHE A 200 -5.04 -16.37 -11.01
CA PHE A 200 -4.28 -15.19 -10.62
C PHE A 200 -4.97 -13.88 -11.01
N THR A 201 -6.28 -13.93 -11.21
CA THR A 201 -7.07 -12.74 -11.56
C THR A 201 -8.29 -12.55 -10.67
N LEU A 202 -8.71 -11.29 -10.48
CA LEU A 202 -9.98 -10.93 -9.84
C LEU A 202 -10.77 -9.99 -10.76
N SER A 203 -12.06 -10.26 -10.94
CA SER A 203 -12.97 -9.29 -11.59
C SER A 203 -13.22 -8.11 -10.64
N MET A 204 -13.04 -6.89 -11.15
CA MET A 204 -13.36 -5.67 -10.40
C MET A 204 -14.85 -5.52 -10.16
N SER A 205 -15.68 -6.05 -11.07
CA SER A 205 -17.14 -6.11 -10.89
C SER A 205 -17.52 -7.01 -9.72
N ASP A 206 -16.89 -8.18 -9.56
CA ASP A 206 -17.17 -9.11 -8.47
C ASP A 206 -16.70 -8.57 -7.12
N THR A 207 -15.48 -8.04 -7.06
CA THR A 207 -14.96 -7.42 -5.83
C THR A 207 -15.77 -6.19 -5.41
N GLY A 208 -16.30 -5.43 -6.38
CA GLY A 208 -17.24 -4.33 -6.13
C GLY A 208 -18.57 -4.80 -5.51
N ARG A 209 -18.96 -6.05 -5.75
CA ARG A 209 -20.13 -6.73 -5.13
C ARG A 209 -19.76 -7.53 -3.87
N CYS A 210 -18.56 -7.31 -3.31
CA CYS A 210 -18.05 -8.00 -2.14
C CYS A 210 -17.85 -9.51 -2.36
N PHE A 211 -17.55 -9.93 -3.58
CA PHE A 211 -17.32 -11.32 -3.93
C PHE A 211 -15.90 -11.56 -4.43
N GLY A 212 -15.32 -12.70 -4.01
CA GLY A 212 -14.05 -13.21 -4.50
C GLY A 212 -13.94 -14.70 -4.22
N PRO A 213 -13.28 -15.49 -5.11
CA PRO A 213 -13.17 -16.95 -4.97
C PRO A 213 -12.45 -17.38 -3.68
N GLY A 214 -11.56 -16.54 -3.13
CA GLY A 214 -10.83 -16.83 -1.90
C GLY A 214 -11.69 -16.83 -0.63
N GLN A 215 -12.93 -16.32 -0.68
CA GLN A 215 -13.85 -16.34 0.46
C GLN A 215 -14.31 -17.76 0.84
N GLU A 216 -14.11 -18.76 -0.02
CA GLU A 216 -14.32 -20.17 0.34
C GLU A 216 -13.40 -20.61 1.48
N GLN A 217 -12.16 -20.13 1.50
CA GLN A 217 -11.16 -20.44 2.52
C GLN A 217 -11.08 -19.36 3.60
N ASN A 218 -11.25 -18.08 3.23
CA ASN A 218 -11.13 -16.92 4.11
C ASN A 218 -12.53 -16.44 4.50
N THR A 219 -13.14 -17.08 5.50
CA THR A 219 -14.55 -16.90 5.88
C THR A 219 -14.81 -15.70 6.79
N SER A 220 -13.75 -15.02 7.26
CA SER A 220 -13.87 -13.82 8.12
C SER A 220 -14.69 -12.73 7.44
N ASP A 221 -15.48 -12.00 8.22
CA ASP A 221 -16.27 -10.86 7.73
C ASP A 221 -15.38 -9.72 7.18
N LEU A 222 -14.11 -9.67 7.56
CA LEU A 222 -13.10 -8.79 6.98
C LEU A 222 -13.08 -8.89 5.44
N TYR A 223 -13.14 -10.10 4.89
CA TYR A 223 -13.03 -10.33 3.44
C TYR A 223 -14.36 -10.19 2.68
N LYS A 224 -15.44 -9.83 3.40
CA LYS A 224 -16.75 -9.51 2.84
C LYS A 224 -17.00 -8.00 2.74
N LEU A 225 -16.01 -7.18 3.12
CA LEU A 225 -16.11 -5.72 3.05
C LEU A 225 -15.98 -5.23 1.60
N PRO A 226 -16.62 -4.09 1.25
CA PRO A 226 -16.55 -3.53 -0.10
C PRO A 226 -15.14 -3.06 -0.46
N PHE A 227 -14.65 -3.47 -1.63
CA PHE A 227 -13.33 -3.05 -2.15
C PHE A 227 -13.12 -1.53 -2.09
N HIS A 228 -14.10 -0.77 -2.60
CA HIS A 228 -13.99 0.68 -2.62
C HIS A 228 -13.84 1.31 -1.23
N SER A 229 -14.55 0.78 -0.23
CA SER A 229 -14.45 1.28 1.16
C SER A 229 -13.07 1.01 1.74
N ILE A 230 -12.53 -0.19 1.56
CA ILE A 230 -11.20 -0.57 2.05
C ILE A 230 -10.14 0.30 1.37
N PHE A 231 -10.13 0.39 0.04
CA PHE A 231 -9.09 1.11 -0.69
C PHE A 231 -9.18 2.62 -0.55
N THR A 232 -10.39 3.22 -0.54
CA THR A 232 -10.55 4.65 -0.30
C THR A 232 -10.04 5.05 1.09
N SER A 233 -10.35 4.26 2.12
CA SER A 233 -9.87 4.51 3.48
C SER A 233 -8.35 4.32 3.58
N THR A 234 -7.79 3.37 2.84
CA THR A 234 -6.33 3.14 2.74
C THR A 234 -5.60 4.35 2.17
N ILE A 235 -6.15 5.01 1.15
CA ILE A 235 -5.58 6.23 0.59
C ILE A 235 -5.80 7.44 1.53
N THR A 236 -6.93 7.52 2.19
CA THR A 236 -7.27 8.65 3.07
C THR A 236 -6.45 8.63 4.37
N ALA A 237 -6.18 7.46 4.94
CA ALA A 237 -5.49 7.33 6.22
C ALA A 237 -4.09 7.99 6.23
N PRO A 238 -3.18 7.76 5.27
CA PRO A 238 -1.88 8.40 5.27
C PRO A 238 -1.98 9.92 5.03
N ILE A 239 -2.95 10.41 4.25
CA ILE A 239 -3.18 11.84 4.04
C ILE A 239 -3.53 12.53 5.37
N VAL A 240 -4.45 11.96 6.15
CA VAL A 240 -4.80 12.46 7.48
C VAL A 240 -3.60 12.39 8.42
N GLY A 241 -2.80 11.33 8.36
CA GLY A 241 -1.57 11.17 9.14
C GLY A 241 -0.55 12.27 8.82
N MET A 242 -0.27 12.51 7.54
CA MET A 242 0.63 13.60 7.10
C MET A 242 0.15 14.98 7.57
N ALA A 243 -1.15 15.26 7.46
CA ALA A 243 -1.72 16.52 7.93
C ALA A 243 -1.55 16.66 9.46
N THR A 244 -1.76 15.56 10.22
CA THR A 244 -1.53 15.54 11.67
C THR A 244 -0.06 15.83 12.01
N GLY A 245 0.88 15.15 11.35
CA GLY A 245 2.32 15.37 11.57
C GLY A 245 2.76 16.79 11.25
N ALA A 246 2.27 17.35 10.12
CA ALA A 246 2.57 18.73 9.76
C ALA A 246 2.03 19.75 10.79
N TYR A 247 0.84 19.49 11.34
CA TYR A 247 0.26 20.33 12.40
C TYR A 247 1.08 20.24 13.69
N GLU A 248 1.43 19.03 14.13
CA GLU A 248 2.24 18.81 15.34
C GLU A 248 3.60 19.50 15.23
N GLU A 249 4.29 19.37 14.09
CA GLU A 249 5.56 20.02 13.83
C GLU A 249 5.43 21.53 13.82
N HIS A 250 4.36 22.06 13.21
CA HIS A 250 4.09 23.49 13.23
C HIS A 250 3.90 24.02 14.67
N VAL A 251 3.11 23.34 15.48
CA VAL A 251 2.88 23.69 16.90
C VAL A 251 4.19 23.70 17.68
N GLU A 252 5.02 22.66 17.50
CA GLU A 252 6.30 22.56 18.20
C GLU A 252 7.28 23.65 17.75
N MET A 253 7.31 23.96 16.44
CA MET A 253 8.09 25.07 15.91
C MET A 253 7.64 26.42 16.51
N GLN A 254 6.33 26.67 16.62
CA GLN A 254 5.81 27.93 17.20
C GLN A 254 6.18 28.04 18.68
N ARG A 255 6.17 26.94 19.44
CA ARG A 255 6.57 26.92 20.86
C ARG A 255 8.05 27.31 21.05
N LYS A 256 8.92 26.95 20.12
CA LYS A 256 10.37 27.22 20.18
C LYS A 256 10.77 28.54 19.54
N ARG A 257 9.94 29.09 18.65
CA ARG A 257 10.25 30.27 17.85
C ARG A 257 10.39 31.52 18.70
N VAL A 258 11.49 32.26 18.51
CA VAL A 258 11.68 33.61 19.06
C VAL A 258 11.50 34.62 17.94
N ARG A 259 10.59 35.58 18.14
CA ARG A 259 10.39 36.70 17.18
C ARG A 259 11.44 37.77 17.43
N ALA A 260 12.51 37.79 16.63
CA ALA A 260 13.61 38.76 16.80
C ALA A 260 13.29 40.16 16.34
N ALA A 261 12.21 40.36 15.52
CA ALA A 261 12.01 41.62 14.79
C ALA A 261 11.52 42.81 15.65
N TYR A 262 10.89 42.56 16.82
CA TYR A 262 10.31 43.63 17.64
C TYR A 262 10.71 43.61 19.11
N ILE A 263 10.76 42.44 19.79
CA ILE A 263 11.00 42.37 21.24
C ILE A 263 11.75 41.13 21.70
N ALA A 264 12.33 40.30 20.83
CA ALA A 264 12.98 39.01 21.19
C ALA A 264 12.11 38.11 22.10
N GLU A 265 10.79 38.17 21.91
CA GLU A 265 9.81 37.44 22.73
C GLU A 265 9.49 36.09 22.08
N LYS A 266 9.26 35.04 22.90
CA LYS A 266 8.79 33.74 22.42
C LYS A 266 7.43 33.88 21.77
N ALA A 267 7.23 33.25 20.61
CA ALA A 267 5.98 33.32 19.85
C ALA A 267 4.77 32.85 20.68
N VAL A 268 4.96 31.91 21.62
CA VAL A 268 3.92 31.41 22.54
C VAL A 268 3.31 32.49 23.43
N ASN A 269 4.02 33.60 23.68
CA ASN A 269 3.56 34.71 24.49
C ASN A 269 2.90 35.83 23.66
N ASP A 270 2.87 35.69 22.34
CA ASP A 270 2.26 36.69 21.45
C ASP A 270 0.75 36.42 21.36
N PRO A 271 -0.11 37.37 21.78
CA PRO A 271 -1.55 37.20 21.74
C PRO A 271 -2.14 37.09 20.33
N PHE A 272 -1.33 37.38 19.29
CA PHE A 272 -1.72 37.25 17.88
C PHE A 272 -1.11 36.03 17.18
N ALA A 273 -0.44 35.12 17.91
CA ALA A 273 0.21 33.92 17.38
C ALA A 273 -0.68 32.66 17.46
N GLY A 274 -1.96 32.81 17.75
CA GLY A 274 -2.95 31.73 17.86
C GLY A 274 -3.47 31.23 16.53
#